data_267ac0d412aebfbc4e05e9bb19831625
#
_entry.id   267ac0d412aebfbc4e05e9bb19831625
#
_cell.length_a   1.000
_cell.length_b   1.000
_cell.length_c   1.000
_cell.angle_alpha   90.00
_cell.angle_beta   90.00
_cell.angle_gamma   90.00
#
_symmetry.space_group_name_H-M   'P 1'
#
loop_
_entity.id
_entity.type
_entity.pdbx_description
1 polymer ?
#
loop_
_entity_poly.entity_id
_entity_poly.type
_entity_poly.pdbx_seq_one_letter_code
_entity_poly.pdbx_strand_id
1 'polypeptide(L)'
;PDKMKIEWKNYVVTGLDATVDTGGDPKIGNIVNYIGVKALNDDYENYEMKWFKNGHNQGILSGRRLAWYFNKVLSSSDSADKSITHAIFQRFNPNPPQAQQTEPTFEQEMMWKHGGASREFVEYCTLELINFRSAMQ
;
A
#
# COMPACT_ATOMS: atom_id res chain seq x y z
N PRO A 1 -7.21 -16.67 -31.05
CA PRO A 1 -6.98 -15.78 -30.37
C PRO A 1 -5.77 -16.00 -30.02
N ASP A 2 -5.34 -15.11 -30.34
CA ASP A 2 -4.42 -15.15 -29.69
C ASP A 2 -4.54 -15.27 -28.38
N LYS A 3 -3.87 -15.96 -27.92
CA LYS A 3 -3.85 -16.26 -26.64
C LYS A 3 -3.56 -15.11 -25.85
N MET A 4 -4.33 -14.84 -24.80
CA MET A 4 -4.04 -13.87 -23.85
C MET A 4 -2.67 -14.07 -23.32
N LYS A 5 -1.82 -13.09 -23.55
CA LYS A 5 -0.51 -13.09 -23.01
C LYS A 5 -0.59 -12.50 -21.62
N ILE A 6 -0.43 -13.31 -20.61
CA ILE A 6 -0.43 -12.87 -19.22
C ILE A 6 1.02 -12.65 -18.82
N GLU A 7 1.35 -11.39 -18.55
CA GLU A 7 2.67 -11.05 -18.03
C GLU A 7 2.58 -10.96 -16.51
N TRP A 8 3.36 -11.77 -15.83
CA TRP A 8 3.43 -11.73 -14.37
C TRP A 8 4.60 -10.88 -13.95
N LYS A 9 4.29 -9.88 -13.13
CA LYS A 9 5.32 -9.07 -12.49
C LYS A 9 5.56 -9.64 -11.12
N ASN A 10 6.74 -10.18 -10.91
CA ASN A 10 7.09 -10.78 -9.62
C ASN A 10 8.12 -9.94 -8.91
N TYR A 11 7.85 -9.65 -7.65
CA TYR A 11 8.77 -8.99 -6.75
C TYR A 11 8.99 -9.88 -5.54
N VAL A 12 10.23 -10.00 -5.10
CA VAL A 12 10.54 -10.56 -3.78
C VAL A 12 10.72 -9.39 -2.84
N VAL A 13 9.94 -9.37 -1.77
CA VAL A 13 9.92 -8.25 -0.83
C VAL A 13 10.21 -8.73 0.60
N THR A 14 10.68 -7.81 1.42
CA THR A 14 10.82 -8.02 2.86
C THR A 14 10.04 -6.94 3.60
N GLY A 15 9.34 -7.32 4.66
CA GLY A 15 8.58 -6.37 5.47
C GLY A 15 9.49 -5.45 6.25
N LEU A 16 9.24 -4.15 6.20
CA LEU A 16 9.93 -3.15 7.00
C LEU A 16 9.09 -2.71 8.19
N ASP A 17 7.80 -2.53 7.99
CA ASP A 17 6.88 -2.08 9.04
C ASP A 17 5.44 -2.43 8.67
N ALA A 18 4.56 -2.38 9.65
CA ALA A 18 3.14 -2.63 9.45
C ALA A 18 2.33 -2.06 10.61
N THR A 19 1.06 -1.77 10.32
CA THR A 19 0.07 -1.55 11.38
C THR A 19 -0.48 -2.89 11.86
N VAL A 20 -1.31 -2.88 12.91
CA VAL A 20 -2.14 -4.05 13.21
C VAL A 20 -3.08 -4.30 12.04
N ASP A 21 -3.43 -5.56 11.82
CA ASP A 21 -4.43 -5.93 10.82
C ASP A 21 -5.74 -6.20 11.55
N THR A 22 -6.70 -5.31 11.38
CA THR A 22 -8.01 -5.40 12.02
C THR A 22 -9.04 -6.12 11.17
N GLY A 23 -8.65 -6.56 9.97
CA GLY A 23 -9.58 -7.17 9.03
C GLY A 23 -9.84 -8.65 9.24
N GLY A 24 -9.02 -9.31 10.06
CA GLY A 24 -9.12 -10.76 10.23
C GLY A 24 -8.83 -11.52 8.94
N ASP A 25 -9.41 -12.71 8.83
CA ASP A 25 -9.22 -13.54 7.63
C ASP A 25 -9.83 -12.89 6.39
N PRO A 26 -9.24 -13.09 5.21
CA PRO A 26 -9.78 -12.53 3.97
C PRO A 26 -11.21 -13.01 3.71
N LYS A 27 -12.06 -12.08 3.26
CA LYS A 27 -13.48 -12.35 2.95
C LYS A 27 -13.79 -11.83 1.57
N ILE A 28 -14.79 -12.44 0.92
CA ILE A 28 -15.30 -11.94 -0.35
C ILE A 28 -15.72 -10.47 -0.18
N GLY A 29 -15.34 -9.62 -1.13
CA GLY A 29 -15.58 -8.18 -1.06
C GLY A 29 -14.45 -7.38 -0.43
N ASN A 30 -13.46 -8.05 0.18
CA ASN A 30 -12.29 -7.33 0.72
C ASN A 30 -11.51 -6.68 -0.41
N ILE A 31 -11.04 -5.50 -0.14
CA ILE A 31 -10.27 -4.70 -1.10
C ILE A 31 -8.84 -4.58 -0.60
N VAL A 32 -7.91 -4.95 -1.46
CA VAL A 32 -6.47 -4.78 -1.22
C VAL A 32 -5.92 -3.82 -2.26
N ASN A 33 -5.20 -2.85 -1.78
CA ASN A 33 -4.54 -1.87 -2.62
C ASN A 33 -3.04 -2.13 -2.59
N TYR A 34 -2.43 -2.17 -3.78
CA TYR A 34 -0.99 -2.28 -3.96
C TYR A 34 -0.45 -1.00 -4.58
N ILE A 35 0.63 -0.48 -4.04
CA ILE A 35 1.36 0.65 -4.59
C ILE A 35 2.82 0.27 -4.73
N GLY A 36 3.34 0.29 -5.96
CA GLY A 36 4.76 0.16 -6.24
C GLY A 36 5.41 1.55 -6.19
N VAL A 37 6.42 1.70 -5.35
CA VAL A 37 7.01 3.00 -5.03
C VAL A 37 8.48 3.03 -5.41
N LYS A 38 8.91 4.16 -5.98
CA LYS A 38 10.32 4.46 -6.19
C LYS A 38 10.75 5.45 -5.13
N ALA A 39 11.72 5.05 -4.30
CA ALA A 39 12.34 5.96 -3.35
C ALA A 39 13.22 6.96 -4.12
N LEU A 40 13.06 8.25 -3.82
CA LEU A 40 13.79 9.32 -4.49
C LEU A 40 15.00 9.81 -3.67
N ASN A 41 15.03 9.51 -2.38
CA ASN A 41 16.16 9.86 -1.51
C ASN A 41 16.22 8.90 -0.31
N ASP A 42 17.25 9.07 0.51
CA ASP A 42 17.50 8.18 1.64
C ASP A 42 16.55 8.39 2.82
N ASP A 43 15.76 9.45 2.82
CA ASP A 43 14.83 9.74 3.90
C ASP A 43 13.47 9.06 3.71
N TYR A 44 13.21 8.46 2.56
CA TYR A 44 11.90 7.90 2.23
C TYR A 44 11.41 6.91 3.27
N GLU A 45 12.24 5.94 3.66
CA GLU A 45 11.81 4.91 4.63
C GLU A 45 11.42 5.55 5.97
N ASN A 46 12.13 6.60 6.40
CA ASN A 46 11.79 7.31 7.62
C ASN A 46 10.44 8.01 7.52
N TYR A 47 10.14 8.63 6.39
CA TYR A 47 8.84 9.26 6.19
C TYR A 47 7.71 8.24 6.25
N GLU A 48 7.87 7.08 5.60
CA GLU A 48 6.85 6.04 5.66
C GLU A 48 6.66 5.50 7.08
N MET A 49 7.74 5.12 7.75
CA MET A 49 7.66 4.43 9.04
C MET A 49 7.33 5.34 10.22
N LYS A 50 7.70 6.62 10.15
CA LYS A 50 7.47 7.55 11.27
C LYS A 50 6.26 8.44 11.04
N TRP A 51 6.10 8.96 9.82
CA TRP A 51 5.09 9.98 9.55
C TRP A 51 3.85 9.40 8.88
N PHE A 52 4.02 8.74 7.74
CA PHE A 52 2.88 8.22 7.01
C PHE A 52 2.18 7.08 7.76
N LYS A 53 2.91 6.24 8.47
CA LYS A 53 2.33 5.20 9.31
C LYS A 53 1.34 5.78 10.33
N ASN A 54 1.65 6.94 10.89
CA ASN A 54 0.72 7.60 11.82
C ASN A 54 -0.63 7.91 11.14
N GLY A 55 -0.59 8.41 9.92
CA GLY A 55 -1.82 8.65 9.16
C GLY A 55 -2.60 7.37 8.90
N HIS A 56 -1.89 6.29 8.58
CA HIS A 56 -2.52 4.98 8.39
C HIS A 56 -3.13 4.45 9.67
N ASN A 57 -2.46 4.61 10.81
CA ASN A 57 -3.01 4.25 12.11
C ASN A 57 -4.30 5.03 12.43
N GLN A 58 -4.34 6.32 12.11
CA GLN A 58 -5.56 7.12 12.27
C GLN A 58 -6.70 6.58 11.40
N GLY A 59 -6.38 6.17 10.17
CA GLY A 59 -7.34 5.53 9.29
C GLY A 59 -7.89 4.21 9.87
N ILE A 60 -7.05 3.44 10.55
CA ILE A 60 -7.48 2.19 11.20
C ILE A 60 -8.35 2.49 12.41
N LEU A 61 -7.96 3.44 13.25
CA LEU A 61 -8.76 3.85 14.41
C LEU A 61 -10.13 4.40 14.02
N SER A 62 -10.22 5.06 12.88
CA SER A 62 -11.49 5.59 12.38
C SER A 62 -12.33 4.56 11.64
N GLY A 63 -11.84 3.34 11.44
CA GLY A 63 -12.55 2.27 10.74
C GLY A 63 -12.51 2.37 9.22
N ARG A 64 -11.75 3.28 8.65
CA ARG A 64 -11.65 3.45 7.19
C ARG A 64 -10.71 2.47 6.55
N ARG A 65 -9.65 2.08 7.25
CA ARG A 65 -8.66 1.10 6.81
C ARG A 65 -8.63 -0.07 7.77
N LEU A 66 -8.24 -1.23 7.26
CA LEU A 66 -8.11 -2.43 8.08
C LEU A 66 -6.65 -2.73 8.40
N ALA A 67 -5.73 -2.43 7.49
CA ALA A 67 -4.31 -2.69 7.66
C ALA A 67 -3.46 -1.93 6.64
N TRP A 68 -2.19 -1.75 6.98
CA TRP A 68 -1.16 -1.18 6.11
C TRP A 68 0.14 -1.95 6.31
N TYR A 69 0.80 -2.28 5.20
CA TYR A 69 2.06 -3.04 5.18
C TYR A 69 3.06 -2.33 4.29
N PHE A 70 4.25 -2.10 4.81
CA PHE A 70 5.34 -1.44 4.08
C PHE A 70 6.49 -2.42 3.87
N ASN A 71 6.93 -2.59 2.61
CA ASN A 71 7.91 -3.58 2.23
C ASN A 71 8.99 -2.97 1.36
N LYS A 72 10.19 -3.56 1.44
CA LYS A 72 11.30 -3.24 0.55
C LYS A 72 11.43 -4.33 -0.50
N VAL A 73 11.67 -3.93 -1.75
CA VAL A 73 11.89 -4.87 -2.84
C VAL A 73 13.34 -5.36 -2.79
N LEU A 74 13.52 -6.67 -2.75
CA LEU A 74 14.84 -7.30 -2.76
C LEU A 74 15.27 -7.72 -4.16
N SER A 75 14.32 -8.19 -4.96
CA SER A 75 14.56 -8.58 -6.35
C SER A 75 13.26 -8.53 -7.13
N SER A 76 13.38 -8.48 -8.44
CA SER A 76 12.23 -8.45 -9.33
C SER A 76 12.49 -9.24 -10.61
N SER A 77 11.42 -9.77 -11.21
CA SER A 77 11.50 -10.51 -12.46
C SER A 77 11.80 -9.58 -13.65
N ASP A 78 12.14 -10.18 -14.79
CA ASP A 78 12.50 -9.40 -15.98
C ASP A 78 11.36 -8.51 -16.48
N SER A 79 10.11 -8.94 -16.31
CA SER A 79 8.95 -8.17 -16.71
C SER A 79 8.54 -7.08 -15.74
N ALA A 80 9.15 -7.06 -14.54
CA ALA A 80 8.82 -6.09 -13.52
C ALA A 80 9.50 -4.74 -13.77
N ASP A 81 8.89 -3.67 -13.28
CA ASP A 81 9.50 -2.35 -13.32
C ASP A 81 10.67 -2.29 -12.32
N LYS A 82 11.87 -2.15 -12.84
CA LYS A 82 13.10 -2.17 -12.03
C LYS A 82 13.31 -0.90 -11.21
N SER A 83 12.54 0.15 -11.48
CA SER A 83 12.63 1.40 -10.70
C SER A 83 11.92 1.30 -9.36
N ILE A 84 11.04 0.31 -9.17
CA ILE A 84 10.29 0.13 -7.94
C ILE A 84 11.23 -0.40 -6.86
N THR A 85 11.36 0.35 -5.78
CA THR A 85 12.22 0.01 -4.64
C THR A 85 11.45 -0.50 -3.45
N HIS A 86 10.17 -0.14 -3.33
CA HIS A 86 9.31 -0.47 -2.20
C HIS A 86 7.91 -0.83 -2.66
N ALA A 87 7.20 -1.60 -1.82
CA ALA A 87 5.84 -2.00 -2.08
C ALA A 87 4.98 -1.74 -0.84
N ILE A 88 3.85 -1.08 -1.04
CA ILE A 88 2.87 -0.81 0.00
C ILE A 88 1.63 -1.62 -0.30
N PHE A 89 1.12 -2.33 0.71
CA PHE A 89 -0.14 -3.03 0.63
C PHE A 89 -1.08 -2.47 1.70
N GLN A 90 -2.33 -2.21 1.33
CA GLN A 90 -3.33 -1.70 2.24
C GLN A 90 -4.62 -2.51 2.11
N ARG A 91 -5.26 -2.79 3.24
CA ARG A 91 -6.60 -3.36 3.26
C ARG A 91 -7.56 -2.26 3.66
N PHE A 92 -8.61 -2.07 2.84
CA PHE A 92 -9.62 -1.06 3.11
C PHE A 92 -10.92 -1.70 3.61
N ASN A 93 -11.64 -0.95 4.45
CA ASN A 93 -12.99 -1.34 4.84
C ASN A 93 -13.91 -1.15 3.63
N PRO A 94 -14.63 -2.19 3.16
CA PRO A 94 -15.53 -2.05 2.03
C PRO A 94 -16.70 -1.09 2.30
N ASN A 95 -17.01 -0.84 3.57
CA ASN A 95 -18.05 0.11 3.98
C ASN A 95 -17.47 1.11 4.97
N PRO A 96 -16.59 2.03 4.51
CA PRO A 96 -15.91 2.94 5.42
C PRO A 96 -16.88 3.98 5.97
N PRO A 97 -16.70 4.39 7.24
CA PRO A 97 -17.46 5.51 7.77
C PRO A 97 -17.07 6.80 7.05
N GLN A 98 -17.98 7.75 7.06
CA GLN A 98 -17.73 9.04 6.42
C GLN A 98 -16.57 9.75 7.13
N ALA A 99 -15.62 10.27 6.34
CA ALA A 99 -14.50 11.01 6.89
C ALA A 99 -14.96 12.36 7.41
N GLN A 100 -14.48 12.73 8.59
CA GLN A 100 -14.60 14.10 9.04
C GLN A 100 -13.55 14.93 8.32
N GLN A 101 -14.01 16.00 7.67
CA GLN A 101 -13.09 16.92 7.05
C GLN A 101 -12.54 17.86 8.11
N THR A 102 -11.23 17.76 8.34
CA THR A 102 -10.52 18.69 9.20
C THR A 102 -9.45 19.39 8.37
N GLU A 103 -9.18 20.64 8.68
CA GLU A 103 -8.10 21.34 8.02
C GLU A 103 -6.76 20.76 8.47
N PRO A 104 -5.82 20.54 7.53
CA PRO A 104 -4.52 20.03 7.91
C PRO A 104 -3.75 21.04 8.76
N THR A 105 -2.97 20.54 9.71
CA THR A 105 -2.06 21.37 10.47
C THR A 105 -0.84 21.73 9.62
N PHE A 106 -0.09 22.77 10.02
CA PHE A 106 1.15 23.11 9.37
C PHE A 106 2.13 21.94 9.32
N GLU A 107 2.21 21.18 10.40
CA GLU A 107 3.05 19.98 10.48
C GLU A 107 2.65 18.92 9.46
N GLN A 108 1.35 18.67 9.31
CA GLN A 108 0.83 17.73 8.31
C GLN A 108 1.16 18.21 6.89
N GLU A 109 1.02 19.49 6.61
CA GLU A 109 1.34 20.03 5.30
C GLU A 109 2.83 19.89 4.97
N MET A 110 3.70 20.14 5.94
CA MET A 110 5.13 19.96 5.79
C MET A 110 5.50 18.51 5.56
N MET A 111 4.87 17.60 6.29
CA MET A 111 5.06 16.17 6.11
C MET A 111 4.67 15.74 4.71
N TRP A 112 3.52 16.17 4.22
CA TRP A 112 3.06 15.82 2.87
C TRP A 112 4.00 16.39 1.80
N LYS A 113 4.47 17.60 1.98
CA LYS A 113 5.38 18.24 1.02
C LYS A 113 6.72 17.51 0.96
N HIS A 114 7.38 17.32 2.09
CA HIS A 114 8.71 16.71 2.14
C HIS A 114 8.65 15.20 1.99
N GLY A 115 7.69 14.55 2.62
CA GLY A 115 7.48 13.11 2.49
C GLY A 115 7.06 12.74 1.07
N GLY A 116 6.16 13.51 0.48
CA GLY A 116 5.75 13.31 -0.90
C GLY A 116 6.90 13.49 -1.89
N ALA A 117 7.82 14.42 -1.61
CA ALA A 117 9.00 14.63 -2.44
C ALA A 117 10.04 13.52 -2.30
N SER A 118 9.94 12.67 -1.28
CA SER A 118 10.86 11.55 -1.05
C SER A 118 10.54 10.30 -1.86
N ARG A 119 9.41 10.26 -2.55
CA ARG A 119 8.90 9.07 -3.24
C ARG A 119 8.13 9.41 -4.51
N GLU A 120 8.03 8.42 -5.39
CA GLU A 120 7.19 8.48 -6.58
C GLU A 120 6.36 7.19 -6.64
N PHE A 121 5.06 7.30 -6.85
CA PHE A 121 4.20 6.15 -7.08
C PHE A 121 4.30 5.75 -8.55
N VAL A 122 4.78 4.53 -8.79
CA VAL A 122 5.06 4.03 -10.14
C VAL A 122 3.95 3.11 -10.62
N GLU A 123 3.45 2.24 -9.74
CA GLU A 123 2.38 1.30 -10.06
C GLU A 123 1.28 1.41 -9.01
N TYR A 124 0.05 1.20 -9.45
CA TYR A 124 -1.11 1.22 -8.56
C TYR A 124 -2.10 0.16 -9.03
N CYS A 125 -2.55 -0.68 -8.11
CA CYS A 125 -3.54 -1.70 -8.41
C CYS A 125 -4.48 -1.90 -7.23
N THR A 126 -5.77 -1.93 -7.50
CA THR A 126 -6.78 -2.27 -6.50
C THR A 126 -7.39 -3.60 -6.86
N LEU A 127 -7.38 -4.52 -5.92
CA LEU A 127 -7.89 -5.87 -6.09
C LEU A 127 -9.05 -6.10 -5.13
N GLU A 128 -10.12 -6.71 -5.63
CA GLU A 128 -11.23 -7.14 -4.81
C GLU A 128 -11.27 -8.66 -4.78
N LEU A 129 -11.41 -9.23 -3.58
CA LEU A 129 -11.54 -10.67 -3.46
C LEU A 129 -12.96 -11.09 -3.84
N ILE A 130 -13.11 -11.75 -4.99
CA ILE A 130 -14.40 -12.16 -5.50
C ILE A 130 -14.66 -13.65 -5.33
N ASN A 131 -13.61 -14.46 -5.18
CA ASN A 131 -13.74 -15.90 -5.01
C ASN A 131 -12.58 -16.42 -4.16
N PHE A 132 -12.87 -16.57 -2.87
CA PHE A 132 -11.87 -17.04 -1.91
C PHE A 132 -11.38 -18.45 -2.23
N ARG A 133 -12.26 -19.32 -2.73
CA ARG A 133 -11.93 -20.70 -3.03
C ARG A 133 -10.88 -20.81 -4.13
N SER A 134 -10.96 -19.97 -5.15
CA SER A 134 -9.97 -19.93 -6.22
C SER A 134 -8.60 -19.49 -5.72
N ALA A 135 -8.54 -18.63 -4.74
CA ALA A 135 -7.29 -18.17 -4.18
C ALA A 135 -6.55 -19.23 -3.36
N MET A 136 -7.24 -20.28 -2.94
CA MET A 136 -6.68 -21.37 -2.14
C MET A 136 -6.26 -22.58 -2.97
N GLN A 137 -6.58 -22.58 -4.23
CA GLN A 137 -6.21 -23.66 -5.14
C GLN A 137 -4.90 -23.30 -5.92
#